data_4d847643222341d82ebdbc3b4e6e0010
#
_entry.id   4d847643222341d82ebdbc3b4e6e0010
#
_cell.length_a   1.000
_cell.length_b   1.000
_cell.length_c   1.000
_cell.angle_alpha   90.00
_cell.angle_beta   90.00
_cell.angle_gamma   90.00
#
_symmetry.space_group_name_H-M   'P 1'
#
loop_
_entity.id
_entity.type
_entity.pdbx_description
1 polymer ?
#
loop_
_entity_poly.entity_id
_entity_poly.type
_entity_poly.pdbx_seq_one_letter_code
_entity_poly.pdbx_strand_id
1 'polypeptide(L)'
;MRYTRFITLALFSLFSFHCLAVSFTDPVDNKLDMGEYLAENAYGFLPVPIVITEPALGYGGGMMGVFLHESDSQKAKRKKEAQKSLNGGAKLMTPGISVVGAFGTQNGTWGGFVGHRQTWKKDNIRYMGGAFYGDIHMNFYTPLAGADADGFEMSMNGGGVMQKLQFRIADTPLFLGFTQQFVKPKLSIVDADKINHIATTWLNTDPNVSGLGLIAEYDTRNSFLYPTAGGDYIAKYQVYDDSIGSDYDYQTFKVQGVQYFPLAKQWDGAIKAQYNTLSTDERLLPPAAYPDIELRGIGRNRYQGTSTASVETQVTYKITNRWSTSLFGGVGSATDATDELFKDDRHYSYGTGVRYLIARRYGLRVGIDIAKSEEDRAVYFQVGTGI
;
A
#
# COMPACT_ATOMS: atom_id res chain seq x y z
N MET A 1 38.91 -31.49 -61.19
CA MET A 1 37.68 -30.86 -60.70
C MET A 1 36.90 -31.94 -59.92
N ARG A 2 37.03 -31.97 -58.59
CA ARG A 2 36.23 -32.85 -57.69
C ARG A 2 35.81 -32.01 -56.53
N TYR A 3 34.52 -31.77 -56.40
CA TYR A 3 33.87 -31.10 -55.27
C TYR A 3 33.73 -32.06 -54.11
N THR A 4 34.41 -31.81 -52.99
CA THR A 4 34.22 -32.50 -51.70
C THR A 4 33.19 -31.73 -50.88
N ARG A 5 32.02 -32.28 -50.69
CA ARG A 5 30.97 -31.77 -49.81
C ARG A 5 31.29 -32.19 -48.37
N PHE A 6 31.58 -31.25 -47.48
CA PHE A 6 31.63 -31.44 -46.05
C PHE A 6 30.19 -31.43 -45.49
N ILE A 7 29.72 -32.57 -45.01
CA ILE A 7 28.50 -32.67 -44.22
C ILE A 7 28.85 -32.40 -42.77
N THR A 8 28.51 -31.21 -42.27
CA THR A 8 28.65 -30.89 -40.85
C THR A 8 27.41 -31.42 -40.14
N LEU A 9 27.53 -32.50 -39.39
CA LEU A 9 26.51 -33.02 -38.50
C LEU A 9 26.46 -32.11 -37.26
N ALA A 10 25.44 -31.27 -37.13
CA ALA A 10 25.18 -30.54 -35.92
C ALA A 10 24.49 -31.49 -34.92
N LEU A 11 25.24 -31.88 -33.89
CA LEU A 11 24.67 -32.53 -32.72
C LEU A 11 23.80 -31.51 -31.97
N PHE A 12 22.48 -31.57 -32.18
CA PHE A 12 21.51 -30.98 -31.31
C PHE A 12 21.47 -31.82 -30.03
N SER A 13 22.23 -31.43 -29.00
CA SER A 13 22.06 -31.95 -27.65
C SER A 13 20.69 -31.47 -27.15
N LEU A 14 19.73 -32.37 -27.11
CA LEU A 14 18.45 -32.24 -26.44
C LEU A 14 18.72 -32.02 -24.93
N PHE A 15 18.90 -30.82 -24.51
CA PHE A 15 18.72 -30.47 -23.12
C PHE A 15 17.23 -30.68 -22.81
N SER A 16 16.92 -31.82 -22.25
CA SER A 16 15.63 -32.08 -21.62
C SER A 16 15.52 -31.14 -20.41
N PHE A 17 14.98 -29.95 -20.61
CA PHE A 17 14.45 -29.14 -19.53
C PHE A 17 13.32 -29.98 -18.91
N HIS A 18 13.56 -30.56 -17.76
CA HIS A 18 12.51 -31.03 -16.89
C HIS A 18 11.73 -29.82 -16.47
N CYS A 19 10.76 -29.42 -17.29
CA CYS A 19 9.74 -28.46 -16.91
C CYS A 19 8.92 -29.17 -15.83
N LEU A 20 9.25 -28.98 -14.57
CA LEU A 20 8.35 -29.31 -13.47
C LEU A 20 7.08 -28.51 -13.75
N ALA A 21 6.05 -29.19 -14.22
CA ALA A 21 4.76 -28.56 -14.47
C ALA A 21 4.23 -28.03 -13.12
N VAL A 22 4.42 -26.75 -12.88
CA VAL A 22 3.89 -26.10 -11.70
C VAL A 22 2.38 -26.16 -11.79
N SER A 23 1.75 -26.83 -10.84
CA SER A 23 0.30 -26.88 -10.77
C SER A 23 -0.26 -25.55 -10.26
N PHE A 24 -1.16 -24.95 -11.03
CA PHE A 24 -1.97 -23.82 -10.60
C PHE A 24 -3.31 -24.28 -9.97
N THR A 25 -3.36 -25.51 -9.51
CA THR A 25 -4.55 -26.10 -8.89
C THR A 25 -4.20 -26.62 -7.51
N ASP A 26 -4.96 -26.20 -6.51
CA ASP A 26 -4.80 -26.69 -5.14
C ASP A 26 -5.23 -28.16 -5.04
N PRO A 27 -4.40 -29.07 -4.51
CA PRO A 27 -4.73 -30.47 -4.35
C PRO A 27 -5.85 -30.76 -3.34
N VAL A 28 -6.23 -29.77 -2.49
CA VAL A 28 -7.24 -29.94 -1.45
C VAL A 28 -8.66 -29.65 -1.96
N ASP A 29 -8.83 -28.60 -2.78
CA ASP A 29 -10.15 -28.18 -3.25
C ASP A 29 -10.29 -28.14 -4.78
N ASN A 30 -9.25 -28.51 -5.53
CA ASN A 30 -9.17 -28.51 -7.00
C ASN A 30 -9.53 -27.15 -7.64
N LYS A 31 -9.22 -26.04 -6.95
CA LYS A 31 -9.45 -24.68 -7.44
C LYS A 31 -8.14 -24.01 -7.83
N LEU A 32 -8.24 -22.95 -8.65
CA LEU A 32 -7.10 -22.11 -9.02
C LEU A 32 -6.36 -21.65 -7.77
N ASP A 33 -5.06 -21.92 -7.71
CA ASP A 33 -4.20 -21.58 -6.56
C ASP A 33 -2.76 -21.36 -7.00
N MET A 34 -2.19 -20.25 -6.62
CA MET A 34 -0.78 -19.92 -6.87
C MET A 34 0.14 -20.29 -5.70
N GLY A 35 -0.38 -20.90 -4.65
CA GLY A 35 0.40 -21.21 -3.45
C GLY A 35 1.52 -22.23 -3.70
N GLU A 36 1.34 -23.19 -4.62
CA GLU A 36 2.39 -24.13 -5.02
C GLU A 36 3.45 -23.42 -5.87
N TYR A 37 3.03 -22.63 -6.83
CA TYR A 37 3.92 -21.80 -7.65
C TYR A 37 4.82 -20.90 -6.77
N LEU A 38 4.24 -20.20 -5.80
CA LEU A 38 4.98 -19.34 -4.86
C LEU A 38 5.96 -20.12 -3.98
N ALA A 39 5.58 -21.35 -3.57
CA ALA A 39 6.41 -22.18 -2.69
C ALA A 39 7.58 -22.86 -3.41
N GLU A 40 7.39 -23.24 -4.67
CA GLU A 40 8.35 -24.03 -5.44
C GLU A 40 9.27 -23.19 -6.33
N ASN A 41 8.90 -21.95 -6.63
CA ASN A 41 9.81 -21.04 -7.28
C ASN A 41 11.01 -20.75 -6.35
N ALA A 42 12.22 -20.94 -6.86
CA ALA A 42 13.46 -20.90 -6.09
C ALA A 42 13.65 -19.62 -5.25
N TYR A 43 12.97 -18.53 -5.65
CA TYR A 43 13.02 -17.22 -4.97
C TYR A 43 11.64 -16.75 -4.50
N GLY A 44 10.57 -17.59 -4.55
CA GLY A 44 9.23 -17.16 -4.19
C GLY A 44 8.69 -16.02 -5.05
N PHE A 45 9.14 -15.89 -6.30
CA PHE A 45 8.80 -14.79 -7.18
C PHE A 45 7.35 -14.87 -7.66
N LEU A 46 6.63 -13.77 -7.49
CA LEU A 46 5.27 -13.59 -8.01
C LEU A 46 5.21 -12.29 -8.83
N PRO A 47 4.96 -12.36 -10.14
CA PRO A 47 4.61 -11.18 -10.91
C PRO A 47 3.20 -10.73 -10.55
N VAL A 48 3.05 -9.48 -10.15
CA VAL A 48 1.77 -8.87 -9.79
C VAL A 48 1.54 -7.67 -10.70
N PRO A 49 0.48 -7.67 -11.50
CA PRO A 49 0.12 -6.48 -12.28
C PRO A 49 -0.33 -5.37 -11.31
N ILE A 50 0.14 -4.15 -11.57
CA ILE A 50 -0.34 -2.93 -10.93
C ILE A 50 -1.41 -2.35 -11.83
N VAL A 51 -2.56 -2.02 -11.26
CA VAL A 51 -3.61 -1.27 -11.95
C VAL A 51 -3.90 -0.03 -11.11
N ILE A 52 -3.77 1.14 -11.73
CA ILE A 52 -3.96 2.45 -11.12
C ILE A 52 -5.25 3.04 -11.66
N THR A 53 -6.14 3.38 -10.74
CA THR A 53 -7.42 4.03 -11.03
C THR A 53 -7.72 5.11 -9.98
N GLU A 54 -6.67 5.58 -9.31
CA GLU A 54 -6.76 6.66 -8.32
C GLU A 54 -7.15 7.96 -9.03
N PRO A 55 -8.26 8.62 -8.63
CA PRO A 55 -8.72 9.83 -9.30
C PRO A 55 -7.66 10.94 -9.40
N ALA A 56 -6.81 11.08 -8.37
CA ALA A 56 -5.75 12.08 -8.36
C ALA A 56 -4.57 11.76 -9.30
N LEU A 57 -4.36 10.49 -9.68
CA LEU A 57 -3.26 10.03 -10.54
C LEU A 57 -3.71 9.64 -11.95
N GLY A 58 -5.04 9.53 -12.17
CA GLY A 58 -5.60 9.02 -13.41
C GLY A 58 -5.50 7.50 -13.58
N TYR A 59 -5.77 7.04 -14.81
CA TYR A 59 -5.73 5.60 -15.14
C TYR A 59 -4.33 5.19 -15.59
N GLY A 60 -3.88 4.04 -15.09
CA GLY A 60 -2.56 3.55 -15.43
C GLY A 60 -2.34 2.10 -15.05
N GLY A 61 -1.12 1.66 -15.23
CA GLY A 61 -0.73 0.31 -14.87
C GLY A 61 0.77 0.14 -14.79
N GLY A 62 1.15 -1.04 -14.37
CA GLY A 62 2.55 -1.41 -14.22
C GLY A 62 2.72 -2.87 -13.87
N MET A 63 3.93 -3.22 -13.44
CA MET A 63 4.27 -4.55 -12.99
C MET A 63 5.09 -4.49 -11.71
N MET A 64 4.80 -5.38 -10.78
CA MET A 64 5.57 -5.56 -9.56
C MET A 64 6.01 -7.02 -9.44
N GLY A 65 7.28 -7.23 -9.17
CA GLY A 65 7.81 -8.52 -8.71
C GLY A 65 7.77 -8.58 -7.19
N VAL A 66 7.12 -9.59 -6.66
CA VAL A 66 7.10 -9.90 -5.22
C VAL A 66 7.96 -11.11 -4.96
N PHE A 67 8.85 -11.04 -3.98
CA PHE A 67 9.74 -12.13 -3.58
C PHE A 67 9.48 -12.50 -2.13
N LEU A 68 9.16 -13.77 -1.89
CA LEU A 68 8.92 -14.30 -0.55
C LEU A 68 10.19 -14.99 -0.03
N HIS A 69 10.67 -14.57 1.13
CA HIS A 69 11.87 -15.11 1.75
C HIS A 69 11.50 -16.10 2.87
N GLU A 70 11.54 -17.38 2.54
CA GLU A 70 11.33 -18.48 3.49
C GLU A 70 12.49 -19.47 3.41
N SER A 71 12.90 -20.00 4.57
CA SER A 71 13.80 -21.15 4.62
C SER A 71 13.07 -22.44 4.19
N ASP A 72 13.79 -23.46 3.76
CA ASP A 72 13.21 -24.75 3.37
C ASP A 72 12.40 -25.38 4.50
N SER A 73 12.86 -25.22 5.75
CA SER A 73 12.13 -25.68 6.93
C SER A 73 10.80 -24.95 7.13
N GLN A 74 10.76 -23.66 6.87
CA GLN A 74 9.52 -22.87 6.94
C GLN A 74 8.56 -23.25 5.81
N LYS A 75 9.04 -23.44 4.58
CA LYS A 75 8.27 -23.93 3.44
C LYS A 75 7.66 -25.29 3.73
N ALA A 76 8.46 -26.24 4.23
CA ALA A 76 8.00 -27.59 4.58
C ALA A 76 6.92 -27.57 5.69
N LYS A 77 7.12 -26.76 6.73
CA LYS A 77 6.15 -26.57 7.81
C LYS A 77 4.84 -25.98 7.26
N ARG A 78 4.90 -24.94 6.44
CA ARG A 78 3.72 -24.31 5.82
C ARG A 78 2.97 -25.29 4.91
N LYS A 79 3.67 -26.09 4.11
CA LYS A 79 3.09 -27.13 3.29
C LYS A 79 2.30 -28.15 4.15
N LYS A 80 2.91 -28.63 5.23
CA LYS A 80 2.30 -29.58 6.17
C LYS A 80 1.04 -29.00 6.84
N GLU A 81 1.08 -27.76 7.32
CA GLU A 81 -0.07 -27.13 7.94
C GLU A 81 -1.19 -26.82 6.95
N ALA A 82 -0.85 -26.45 5.71
CA ALA A 82 -1.81 -26.23 4.63
C ALA A 82 -2.55 -27.50 4.19
N GLN A 83 -1.95 -28.67 4.37
CA GLN A 83 -2.59 -29.95 4.10
C GLN A 83 -3.57 -30.40 5.19
N LYS A 84 -3.36 -29.97 6.44
CA LYS A 84 -4.21 -30.32 7.58
C LYS A 84 -5.55 -29.60 7.57
N SER A 85 -5.59 -28.37 7.07
CA SER A 85 -6.81 -27.57 7.05
C SER A 85 -6.77 -26.52 5.95
N LEU A 86 -7.95 -26.05 5.51
CA LEU A 86 -8.07 -25.02 4.47
C LEU A 86 -7.34 -23.72 4.79
N ASN A 87 -7.13 -23.39 6.05
CA ASN A 87 -6.46 -22.15 6.48
C ASN A 87 -5.15 -22.41 7.26
N GLY A 88 -4.65 -23.65 7.31
CA GLY A 88 -3.53 -24.04 8.18
C GLY A 88 -2.25 -23.28 7.89
N GLY A 89 -1.86 -23.16 6.62
CA GLY A 89 -0.64 -22.44 6.21
C GLY A 89 -0.68 -20.92 6.45
N ALA A 90 -1.86 -20.33 6.35
CA ALA A 90 -2.09 -18.90 6.53
C ALA A 90 -1.92 -18.42 7.98
N LYS A 91 -2.00 -19.32 8.95
CA LYS A 91 -1.82 -19.03 10.39
C LYS A 91 -0.35 -18.95 10.80
N LEU A 92 0.59 -19.31 9.93
CA LEU A 92 2.00 -19.20 10.21
C LEU A 92 2.49 -17.77 10.00
N MET A 93 3.58 -17.41 10.68
CA MET A 93 4.23 -16.11 10.53
C MET A 93 4.49 -15.83 9.04
N THR A 94 4.17 -14.62 8.61
CA THR A 94 4.37 -14.18 7.23
C THR A 94 5.86 -14.18 6.88
N PRO A 95 6.26 -14.69 5.69
CA PRO A 95 7.63 -14.62 5.22
C PRO A 95 8.17 -13.19 5.16
N GLY A 96 9.49 -13.05 5.07
CA GLY A 96 10.08 -11.81 4.57
C GLY A 96 9.61 -11.55 3.14
N ILE A 97 9.40 -10.29 2.79
CA ILE A 97 8.88 -9.87 1.48
C ILE A 97 9.79 -8.79 0.91
N SER A 98 10.27 -9.00 -0.32
CA SER A 98 10.84 -7.91 -1.13
C SER A 98 9.95 -7.64 -2.33
N VAL A 99 9.89 -6.39 -2.73
CA VAL A 99 9.17 -5.96 -3.93
C VAL A 99 10.06 -5.07 -4.78
N VAL A 100 9.89 -5.16 -6.10
CA VAL A 100 10.43 -4.22 -7.08
C VAL A 100 9.36 -3.99 -8.13
N GLY A 101 9.13 -2.74 -8.51
CA GLY A 101 8.08 -2.46 -9.47
C GLY A 101 8.28 -1.14 -10.22
N ALA A 102 7.52 -1.01 -11.31
CA ALA A 102 7.42 0.22 -12.08
C ALA A 102 6.00 0.36 -12.62
N PHE A 103 5.57 1.61 -12.78
CA PHE A 103 4.23 1.94 -13.24
C PHE A 103 4.23 3.24 -14.05
N GLY A 104 3.15 3.45 -14.79
CA GLY A 104 2.86 4.70 -15.48
C GLY A 104 1.38 4.91 -15.65
N THR A 105 0.96 6.16 -15.81
CA THR A 105 -0.43 6.57 -15.99
C THR A 105 -0.61 7.47 -17.21
N GLN A 106 -1.84 7.65 -17.64
CA GLN A 106 -2.15 8.43 -18.84
C GLN A 106 -1.89 9.94 -18.69
N ASN A 107 -1.83 10.47 -17.46
CA ASN A 107 -1.50 11.88 -17.20
C ASN A 107 0.01 12.17 -17.21
N GLY A 108 0.85 11.19 -17.58
CA GLY A 108 2.31 11.36 -17.62
C GLY A 108 3.03 10.92 -16.34
N THR A 109 2.33 10.53 -15.29
CA THR A 109 2.95 9.93 -14.09
C THR A 109 3.70 8.64 -14.46
N TRP A 110 4.92 8.51 -13.98
CA TRP A 110 5.68 7.25 -14.01
C TRP A 110 6.54 7.13 -12.77
N GLY A 111 6.85 5.91 -12.38
CA GLY A 111 7.72 5.67 -11.25
C GLY A 111 8.20 4.24 -11.14
N GLY A 112 9.30 4.09 -10.41
CA GLY A 112 9.85 2.80 -10.01
C GLY A 112 10.08 2.77 -8.51
N PHE A 113 9.99 1.59 -7.90
CA PHE A 113 10.17 1.42 -6.48
C PHE A 113 10.78 0.08 -6.13
N VAL A 114 11.44 0.05 -4.98
CA VAL A 114 11.89 -1.17 -4.31
C VAL A 114 11.45 -1.11 -2.85
N GLY A 115 11.13 -2.27 -2.27
CA GLY A 115 10.75 -2.35 -0.86
C GLY A 115 11.17 -3.68 -0.26
N HIS A 116 11.39 -3.67 1.05
CA HIS A 116 11.72 -4.86 1.82
C HIS A 116 11.04 -4.81 3.18
N ARG A 117 10.45 -5.93 3.57
CA ARG A 117 9.91 -6.17 4.90
C ARG A 117 10.44 -7.47 5.45
N GLN A 118 10.96 -7.44 6.67
CA GLN A 118 11.50 -8.61 7.35
C GLN A 118 11.17 -8.58 8.84
N THR A 119 11.01 -9.77 9.41
CA THR A 119 10.88 -9.97 10.87
C THR A 119 11.93 -10.91 11.37
N TRP A 120 12.48 -10.65 12.55
CA TRP A 120 13.51 -11.46 13.19
C TRP A 120 13.11 -11.87 14.60
N LYS A 121 13.83 -12.84 15.16
CA LYS A 121 13.66 -13.32 16.54
C LYS A 121 12.20 -13.65 16.88
N LYS A 122 11.51 -14.41 16.01
CA LYS A 122 10.10 -14.79 16.18
C LYS A 122 9.17 -13.58 16.28
N ASP A 123 9.36 -12.58 15.41
CA ASP A 123 8.62 -11.32 15.36
C ASP A 123 8.90 -10.33 16.51
N ASN A 124 10.06 -10.46 17.18
CA ASN A 124 10.45 -9.46 18.18
C ASN A 124 11.06 -8.21 17.57
N ILE A 125 11.55 -8.30 16.33
CA ILE A 125 12.09 -7.18 15.56
C ILE A 125 11.40 -7.16 14.21
N ARG A 126 10.86 -6.00 13.83
CA ARG A 126 10.23 -5.73 12.53
C ARG A 126 10.96 -4.63 11.81
N TYR A 127 11.32 -4.86 10.58
CA TYR A 127 11.87 -3.84 9.67
C TYR A 127 11.00 -3.75 8.43
N MET A 128 10.80 -2.53 7.96
CA MET A 128 10.25 -2.23 6.66
C MET A 128 10.98 -1.01 6.10
N GLY A 129 11.41 -1.09 4.86
CA GLY A 129 12.04 0.03 4.18
C GLY A 129 11.83 -0.05 2.68
N GLY A 130 11.96 1.08 2.02
CA GLY A 130 11.84 1.19 0.57
C GLY A 130 12.42 2.46 0.03
N ALA A 131 12.62 2.46 -1.28
CA ALA A 131 13.02 3.62 -2.06
C ALA A 131 12.15 3.71 -3.31
N PHE A 132 11.93 4.92 -3.77
CA PHE A 132 11.21 5.19 -5.01
C PHE A 132 11.87 6.33 -5.77
N TYR A 133 11.63 6.36 -7.09
CA TYR A 133 11.97 7.47 -7.96
C TYR A 133 10.94 7.55 -9.10
N GLY A 134 10.54 8.76 -9.46
CA GLY A 134 9.57 8.96 -10.53
C GLY A 134 9.22 10.42 -10.76
N ASP A 135 8.28 10.62 -11.66
CA ASP A 135 7.59 11.88 -11.91
C ASP A 135 6.10 11.65 -11.67
N ILE A 136 5.59 12.23 -10.59
CA ILE A 136 4.22 12.03 -10.13
C ILE A 136 3.40 13.28 -10.44
N HIS A 137 2.47 13.17 -11.34
CA HIS A 137 1.49 14.19 -11.68
C HIS A 137 0.23 13.96 -10.83
N MET A 138 -0.14 14.95 -10.02
CA MET A 138 -1.24 14.81 -9.08
C MET A 138 -2.04 16.11 -8.94
N ASN A 139 -3.36 15.97 -8.86
CA ASN A 139 -4.24 17.09 -8.61
C ASN A 139 -4.30 17.47 -7.13
N PHE A 140 -4.31 18.77 -6.87
CA PHE A 140 -4.48 19.39 -5.56
C PHE A 140 -5.66 20.35 -5.60
N TYR A 141 -6.44 20.40 -4.52
CA TYR A 141 -7.71 21.14 -4.44
C TYR A 141 -7.71 22.19 -3.31
N THR A 142 -6.52 22.67 -2.96
CA THR A 142 -6.36 23.62 -1.83
C THR A 142 -6.85 25.02 -2.20
N PRO A 143 -7.66 25.67 -1.34
CA PRO A 143 -8.09 27.06 -1.51
C PRO A 143 -6.93 28.08 -1.50
N LEU A 144 -5.78 27.73 -0.89
CA LEU A 144 -4.61 28.61 -0.75
C LEU A 144 -4.03 29.07 -2.08
N ALA A 145 -4.22 28.30 -3.14
CA ALA A 145 -3.74 28.67 -4.47
C ALA A 145 -4.72 29.56 -5.25
N GLY A 146 -5.91 29.84 -4.72
CA GLY A 146 -6.97 30.51 -5.47
C GLY A 146 -7.50 29.65 -6.63
N ALA A 147 -7.28 28.34 -6.55
CA ALA A 147 -7.71 27.39 -7.56
C ALA A 147 -9.23 27.28 -7.56
N ASP A 148 -9.80 27.10 -8.75
CA ASP A 148 -11.20 26.75 -8.93
C ASP A 148 -11.52 25.38 -8.30
N ALA A 149 -12.82 25.04 -8.19
CA ALA A 149 -13.26 23.76 -7.65
C ALA A 149 -12.64 22.51 -8.34
N ASP A 150 -12.16 22.67 -9.56
CA ASP A 150 -11.49 21.60 -10.35
C ASP A 150 -10.05 21.31 -9.91
N GLY A 151 -9.45 22.15 -9.05
CA GLY A 151 -8.08 22.00 -8.59
C GLY A 151 -7.03 22.37 -9.64
N PHE A 152 -5.77 22.10 -9.33
CA PHE A 152 -4.62 22.30 -10.25
C PHE A 152 -3.68 21.08 -10.19
N GLU A 153 -2.98 20.84 -11.28
CA GLU A 153 -2.03 19.74 -11.39
C GLU A 153 -0.62 20.20 -11.01
N MET A 154 0.04 19.40 -10.16
CA MET A 154 1.47 19.53 -9.87
C MET A 154 2.21 18.28 -10.31
N SER A 155 3.42 18.48 -10.85
CA SER A 155 4.43 17.44 -11.04
C SER A 155 5.40 17.44 -9.87
N MET A 156 5.70 16.25 -9.37
CA MET A 156 6.70 15.98 -8.35
C MET A 156 7.73 15.00 -8.91
N ASN A 157 8.79 15.53 -9.50
CA ASN A 157 9.87 14.73 -10.08
C ASN A 157 10.98 14.52 -9.06
N GLY A 158 11.26 13.29 -8.70
CA GLY A 158 12.30 12.98 -7.74
C GLY A 158 12.15 11.63 -7.08
N GLY A 159 12.85 11.45 -6.00
CA GLY A 159 12.84 10.18 -5.28
C GLY A 159 12.93 10.34 -3.78
N GLY A 160 12.82 9.21 -3.12
CA GLY A 160 12.90 9.19 -1.66
C GLY A 160 13.14 7.79 -1.11
N VAL A 161 13.46 7.78 0.16
CA VAL A 161 13.62 6.58 0.96
C VAL A 161 12.78 6.69 2.22
N MET A 162 12.25 5.56 2.67
CA MET A 162 11.55 5.47 3.94
C MET A 162 11.95 4.21 4.67
N GLN A 163 12.03 4.28 6.00
CA GLN A 163 12.39 3.15 6.85
C GLN A 163 11.59 3.17 8.15
N LYS A 164 11.28 1.98 8.62
CA LYS A 164 10.63 1.72 9.91
C LYS A 164 11.31 0.53 10.58
N LEU A 165 11.76 0.72 11.83
CA LEU A 165 12.34 -0.32 12.65
C LEU A 165 11.60 -0.36 13.98
N GLN A 166 11.09 -1.53 14.37
CA GLN A 166 10.27 -1.70 15.56
C GLN A 166 10.75 -2.90 16.39
N PHE A 167 10.60 -2.77 17.70
CA PHE A 167 10.97 -3.76 18.68
C PHE A 167 9.75 -4.10 19.54
N ARG A 168 9.48 -5.39 19.72
CA ARG A 168 8.43 -5.87 20.61
C ARG A 168 8.79 -5.56 22.08
N ILE A 169 7.84 -5.07 22.81
CA ILE A 169 8.00 -4.79 24.23
C ILE A 169 7.59 -6.02 25.04
N ALA A 170 8.58 -6.67 25.65
CA ALA A 170 8.41 -7.96 26.34
C ALA A 170 7.65 -8.98 25.44
N ASP A 171 6.81 -9.82 26.04
CA ASP A 171 5.96 -10.79 25.32
C ASP A 171 4.55 -10.24 25.02
N THR A 172 4.45 -8.92 24.82
CA THR A 172 3.17 -8.24 24.52
C THR A 172 3.00 -8.03 23.00
N PRO A 173 1.79 -7.73 22.52
CA PRO A 173 1.57 -7.32 21.12
C PRO A 173 2.00 -5.87 20.82
N LEU A 174 2.61 -5.15 21.77
CA LEU A 174 3.10 -3.79 21.61
C LEU A 174 4.50 -3.76 21.00
N PHE A 175 4.66 -2.95 19.98
CA PHE A 175 5.93 -2.63 19.33
C PHE A 175 6.20 -1.13 19.45
N LEU A 176 7.41 -0.76 19.83
CA LEU A 176 7.90 0.61 19.77
C LEU A 176 9.06 0.69 18.77
N GLY A 177 9.20 1.82 18.12
CA GLY A 177 10.26 1.95 17.13
C GLY A 177 10.41 3.36 16.57
N PHE A 178 11.18 3.40 15.49
CA PHE A 178 11.57 4.62 14.82
C PHE A 178 11.17 4.58 13.35
N THR A 179 10.88 5.75 12.81
CA THR A 179 10.66 5.97 11.38
C THR A 179 11.63 7.01 10.87
N GLN A 180 12.09 6.83 9.64
CA GLN A 180 12.88 7.80 8.91
C GLN A 180 12.28 7.94 7.51
N GLN A 181 12.20 9.17 7.04
CA GLN A 181 11.79 9.50 5.69
C GLN A 181 12.71 10.58 5.13
N PHE A 182 13.13 10.41 3.89
CA PHE A 182 13.82 11.43 3.13
C PHE A 182 13.25 11.44 1.72
N VAL A 183 12.80 12.60 1.27
CA VAL A 183 12.25 12.81 -0.09
C VAL A 183 12.84 14.08 -0.66
N LYS A 184 13.25 14.03 -1.92
CA LYS A 184 13.74 15.19 -2.66
C LYS A 184 12.96 15.34 -3.97
N PRO A 185 11.78 15.95 -3.94
CA PRO A 185 11.02 16.24 -5.15
C PRO A 185 11.46 17.57 -5.75
N LYS A 186 11.49 17.64 -7.07
CA LYS A 186 11.37 18.90 -7.79
C LYS A 186 9.89 19.15 -8.01
N LEU A 187 9.35 20.16 -7.37
CA LEU A 187 7.94 20.53 -7.47
C LEU A 187 7.75 21.50 -8.64
N SER A 188 6.77 21.26 -9.47
CA SER A 188 6.43 22.12 -10.62
C SER A 188 4.92 22.13 -10.82
N ILE A 189 4.36 23.32 -11.08
CA ILE A 189 2.95 23.44 -11.42
C ILE A 189 2.81 23.23 -12.93
N VAL A 190 1.88 22.37 -13.29
CA VAL A 190 1.58 22.06 -14.70
C VAL A 190 0.57 23.08 -15.24
N ASP A 191 -0.50 23.35 -14.51
CA ASP A 191 -1.59 24.27 -14.89
C ASP A 191 -1.38 25.67 -14.29
N ALA A 192 -0.30 26.34 -14.66
CA ALA A 192 0.07 27.64 -14.08
C ALA A 192 -0.95 28.77 -14.33
N ASP A 193 -1.82 28.63 -15.30
CA ASP A 193 -2.92 29.54 -15.62
C ASP A 193 -4.10 29.44 -14.65
N LYS A 194 -4.23 28.32 -13.95
CA LYS A 194 -5.29 28.09 -12.95
C LYS A 194 -4.99 28.67 -11.58
N ILE A 195 -3.80 29.19 -11.35
CA ILE A 195 -3.37 29.66 -10.02
C ILE A 195 -2.73 31.05 -10.09
N ASN A 196 -2.71 31.71 -8.93
CA ASN A 196 -2.09 33.00 -8.78
C ASN A 196 -0.57 32.94 -9.04
N HIS A 197 -0.02 33.94 -9.75
CA HIS A 197 1.41 34.03 -10.07
C HIS A 197 2.33 33.97 -8.84
N ILE A 198 1.89 34.47 -7.70
CA ILE A 198 2.65 34.41 -6.44
C ILE A 198 2.74 32.93 -5.98
N ALA A 199 1.62 32.20 -6.03
CA ALA A 199 1.58 30.78 -5.70
C ALA A 199 2.44 29.94 -6.65
N THR A 200 2.45 30.28 -7.96
CA THR A 200 3.30 29.62 -8.96
C THR A 200 4.78 29.75 -8.60
N THR A 201 5.23 30.95 -8.25
CA THR A 201 6.64 31.17 -7.89
C THR A 201 7.03 30.41 -6.62
N TRP A 202 6.13 30.33 -5.66
CA TRP A 202 6.39 29.70 -4.37
C TRP A 202 6.32 28.16 -4.44
N LEU A 203 5.47 27.59 -5.29
CA LEU A 203 5.30 26.14 -5.41
C LEU A 203 6.32 25.48 -6.37
N ASN A 204 7.04 26.25 -7.20
CA ASN A 204 8.13 25.75 -8.06
C ASN A 204 9.44 25.72 -7.26
N THR A 205 9.70 24.65 -6.52
CA THR A 205 10.86 24.51 -5.66
C THR A 205 11.43 23.08 -5.71
N ASP A 206 12.66 22.93 -5.20
CA ASP A 206 13.36 21.63 -5.14
C ASP A 206 13.69 21.30 -3.66
N PRO A 207 12.71 21.14 -2.76
CA PRO A 207 12.97 20.97 -1.34
C PRO A 207 13.56 19.62 -0.99
N ASN A 208 14.39 19.61 0.06
CA ASN A 208 14.68 18.39 0.80
C ASN A 208 13.61 18.26 1.91
N VAL A 209 13.00 17.10 2.00
CA VAL A 209 12.03 16.80 3.07
C VAL A 209 12.57 15.62 3.86
N SER A 210 13.15 15.93 5.03
CA SER A 210 13.77 14.95 5.91
C SER A 210 12.98 14.84 7.21
N GLY A 211 12.53 13.64 7.56
CA GLY A 211 11.72 13.42 8.75
C GLY A 211 12.21 12.24 9.57
N LEU A 212 12.26 12.44 10.89
CA LEU A 212 12.51 11.40 11.88
C LEU A 212 11.30 11.29 12.80
N GLY A 213 10.96 10.07 13.22
CA GLY A 213 9.77 9.90 14.05
C GLY A 213 9.83 8.68 14.96
N LEU A 214 8.89 8.69 15.89
CA LEU A 214 8.59 7.59 16.79
C LEU A 214 7.31 6.89 16.33
N ILE A 215 7.25 5.59 16.53
CA ILE A 215 6.08 4.77 16.24
C ILE A 215 5.79 3.81 17.37
N ALA A 216 4.51 3.72 17.74
CA ALA A 216 3.96 2.67 18.58
C ALA A 216 2.92 1.89 17.77
N GLU A 217 2.99 0.57 17.79
CA GLU A 217 2.05 -0.32 17.10
C GLU A 217 1.60 -1.42 18.05
N TYR A 218 0.28 -1.57 18.23
CA TYR A 218 -0.32 -2.65 18.99
C TYR A 218 -1.06 -3.58 18.04
N ASP A 219 -0.46 -4.75 17.74
CA ASP A 219 -0.90 -5.67 16.70
C ASP A 219 -1.34 -7.01 17.30
N THR A 220 -2.64 -7.24 17.28
CA THR A 220 -3.29 -8.49 17.74
C THR A 220 -3.96 -9.27 16.62
N ARG A 221 -3.70 -8.89 15.36
CA ARG A 221 -4.30 -9.56 14.19
C ARG A 221 -3.96 -11.04 14.15
N ASN A 222 -4.94 -11.86 13.80
CA ASN A 222 -4.74 -13.28 13.60
C ASN A 222 -4.02 -13.63 12.28
N SER A 223 -3.90 -12.69 11.37
CA SER A 223 -3.17 -12.82 10.10
C SER A 223 -2.71 -11.44 9.62
N PHE A 224 -1.54 -11.38 9.01
CA PHE A 224 -1.04 -10.15 8.39
C PHE A 224 -1.69 -9.88 7.03
N LEU A 225 -1.86 -10.93 6.20
CA LEU A 225 -2.34 -10.77 4.82
C LEU A 225 -3.86 -10.69 4.71
N TYR A 226 -4.57 -11.39 5.59
CA TYR A 226 -6.04 -11.38 5.60
C TYR A 226 -6.57 -11.58 7.02
N PRO A 227 -6.51 -10.54 7.87
CA PRO A 227 -7.05 -10.59 9.21
C PRO A 227 -8.57 -10.70 9.21
N THR A 228 -9.09 -11.53 10.12
CA THR A 228 -10.53 -11.72 10.38
C THR A 228 -10.88 -11.51 11.84
N ALA A 229 -9.86 -11.32 12.70
CA ALA A 229 -10.03 -11.06 14.11
C ALA A 229 -8.78 -10.33 14.66
N GLY A 230 -8.96 -9.61 15.75
CA GLY A 230 -7.93 -8.79 16.37
C GLY A 230 -7.85 -7.42 15.74
N GLY A 231 -6.88 -6.62 16.14
CA GLY A 231 -6.71 -5.25 15.66
C GLY A 231 -5.26 -4.88 15.42
N ASP A 232 -5.08 -3.81 14.68
CA ASP A 232 -3.80 -3.14 14.44
C ASP A 232 -3.97 -1.66 14.70
N TYR A 233 -3.31 -1.15 15.74
CA TYR A 233 -3.41 0.24 16.17
C TYR A 233 -2.03 0.87 16.12
N ILE A 234 -1.91 1.97 15.41
CA ILE A 234 -0.65 2.66 15.16
C ILE A 234 -0.77 4.11 15.62
N ALA A 235 0.19 4.56 16.43
CA ALA A 235 0.43 5.97 16.69
C ALA A 235 1.83 6.33 16.17
N LYS A 236 1.93 7.37 15.36
CA LYS A 236 3.17 7.84 14.76
C LYS A 236 3.30 9.35 14.98
N TYR A 237 4.43 9.78 15.53
CA TYR A 237 4.83 11.17 15.62
C TYR A 237 6.09 11.38 14.79
N GLN A 238 6.13 12.40 13.96
CA GLN A 238 7.25 12.66 13.06
C GLN A 238 7.57 14.15 13.03
N VAL A 239 8.85 14.46 13.09
CA VAL A 239 9.41 15.81 13.05
C VAL A 239 10.20 15.96 11.76
N TYR A 240 10.01 17.08 11.10
CA TYR A 240 10.77 17.57 9.95
C TYR A 240 11.39 18.89 10.39
N ASP A 241 12.70 19.03 10.23
CA ASP A 241 13.44 20.15 10.83
C ASP A 241 14.75 20.37 10.07
N ASP A 242 15.22 21.60 10.03
CA ASP A 242 16.45 21.99 9.33
C ASP A 242 17.68 21.27 9.87
N SER A 243 17.72 21.00 11.18
CA SER A 243 18.81 20.27 11.82
C SER A 243 18.99 18.82 11.35
N ILE A 244 17.96 18.23 10.75
CA ILE A 244 17.98 16.89 10.14
C ILE A 244 17.91 16.94 8.60
N GLY A 245 18.08 18.14 8.03
CA GLY A 245 18.18 18.35 6.58
C GLY A 245 16.85 18.50 5.85
N SER A 246 15.80 18.97 6.53
CA SER A 246 14.55 19.37 5.92
C SER A 246 14.56 20.86 5.61
N ASP A 247 14.06 21.27 4.44
CA ASP A 247 13.89 22.67 4.06
C ASP A 247 12.59 23.27 4.61
N TYR A 248 11.76 22.47 5.28
CA TYR A 248 10.52 22.88 5.94
C TYR A 248 10.47 22.33 7.37
N ASP A 249 10.02 23.17 8.30
CA ASP A 249 9.88 22.83 9.71
C ASP A 249 8.41 22.56 10.05
N TYR A 250 8.08 21.30 10.30
CA TYR A 250 6.73 20.90 10.70
C TYR A 250 6.75 19.57 11.45
N GLN A 251 5.65 19.30 12.10
CA GLN A 251 5.45 18.06 12.85
C GLN A 251 4.14 17.43 12.45
N THR A 252 4.10 16.10 12.40
CA THR A 252 2.88 15.35 12.12
C THR A 252 2.61 14.33 13.21
N PHE A 253 1.35 14.21 13.59
CA PHE A 253 0.88 13.14 14.46
C PHE A 253 -0.24 12.38 13.78
N LYS A 254 -0.06 11.07 13.63
CA LYS A 254 -1.03 10.16 13.02
C LYS A 254 -1.40 9.07 13.99
N VAL A 255 -2.70 8.87 14.21
CA VAL A 255 -3.25 7.69 14.87
C VAL A 255 -4.18 6.99 13.91
N GLN A 256 -4.00 5.69 13.76
CA GLN A 256 -4.95 4.85 13.01
C GLN A 256 -5.17 3.53 13.73
N GLY A 257 -6.36 3.00 13.59
CA GLY A 257 -6.68 1.68 14.11
C GLY A 257 -7.61 0.95 13.17
N VAL A 258 -7.39 -0.34 13.01
CA VAL A 258 -8.31 -1.26 12.32
C VAL A 258 -8.64 -2.39 13.27
N GLN A 259 -9.91 -2.60 13.55
CA GLN A 259 -10.41 -3.73 14.34
C GLN A 259 -11.21 -4.66 13.46
N TYR A 260 -10.90 -5.96 13.52
CA TYR A 260 -11.58 -7.04 12.80
C TYR A 260 -12.39 -7.90 13.76
N PHE A 261 -13.61 -8.28 13.36
CA PHE A 261 -14.51 -9.09 14.17
C PHE A 261 -15.08 -10.24 13.35
N PRO A 262 -15.05 -11.49 13.85
CA PRO A 262 -15.88 -12.56 13.31
C PRO A 262 -17.32 -12.33 13.77
N LEU A 263 -18.20 -11.91 12.85
CA LEU A 263 -19.61 -11.64 13.16
C LEU A 263 -20.45 -12.91 13.21
N ALA A 264 -20.21 -13.81 12.24
CA ALA A 264 -20.85 -15.12 12.15
C ALA A 264 -19.97 -16.07 11.32
N LYS A 265 -20.39 -17.32 11.15
CA LYS A 265 -19.60 -18.35 10.41
C LYS A 265 -19.15 -17.88 9.02
N GLN A 266 -19.98 -17.13 8.31
CA GLN A 266 -19.72 -16.64 6.95
C GLN A 266 -19.54 -15.12 6.88
N TRP A 267 -19.59 -14.41 8.00
CA TRP A 267 -19.57 -12.96 8.05
C TRP A 267 -18.43 -12.46 8.92
N ASP A 268 -17.63 -11.58 8.38
CA ASP A 268 -16.60 -10.82 9.08
C ASP A 268 -16.92 -9.33 8.99
N GLY A 269 -16.61 -8.59 10.03
CA GLY A 269 -16.69 -7.13 10.06
C GLY A 269 -15.32 -6.50 10.30
N ALA A 270 -15.16 -5.28 9.84
CA ALA A 270 -13.99 -4.46 10.18
C ALA A 270 -14.40 -3.00 10.34
N ILE A 271 -13.73 -2.29 11.25
CA ILE A 271 -13.84 -0.84 11.43
C ILE A 271 -12.42 -0.29 11.41
N LYS A 272 -12.19 0.70 10.58
CA LYS A 272 -10.97 1.51 10.53
C LYS A 272 -11.29 2.92 10.95
N ALA A 273 -10.49 3.49 11.82
CA ALA A 273 -10.54 4.89 12.19
C ALA A 273 -9.13 5.49 12.08
N GLN A 274 -9.05 6.73 11.67
CA GLN A 274 -7.79 7.45 11.63
C GLN A 274 -7.97 8.93 11.92
N TYR A 275 -6.92 9.51 12.48
CA TYR A 275 -6.77 10.92 12.76
C TYR A 275 -5.35 11.33 12.41
N ASN A 276 -5.22 12.39 11.64
CA ASN A 276 -3.93 12.97 11.29
C ASN A 276 -3.97 14.45 11.62
N THR A 277 -2.88 14.97 12.17
CA THR A 277 -2.72 16.41 12.36
C THR A 277 -1.30 16.84 12.03
N LEU A 278 -1.19 18.07 11.55
CA LEU A 278 0.05 18.76 11.21
C LEU A 278 0.13 20.04 12.03
N SER A 279 1.31 20.33 12.58
CA SER A 279 1.64 21.58 13.27
C SER A 279 2.89 22.18 12.65
N THR A 280 2.88 23.47 12.36
CA THR A 280 3.99 24.22 11.80
C THR A 280 3.90 25.69 12.16
N ASP A 281 5.05 26.34 12.27
CA ASP A 281 5.19 27.79 12.33
C ASP A 281 5.49 28.38 10.94
N GLU A 282 5.67 27.54 9.94
CA GLU A 282 5.85 27.94 8.55
C GLU A 282 4.59 28.61 8.00
N ARG A 283 4.78 29.67 7.27
CA ARG A 283 3.67 30.43 6.69
C ARG A 283 2.91 29.64 5.63
N LEU A 284 3.63 28.79 4.89
CA LEU A 284 3.10 27.92 3.83
C LEU A 284 3.98 26.67 3.70
N LEU A 285 3.36 25.53 3.64
CA LEU A 285 3.98 24.25 3.29
C LEU A 285 3.54 23.81 1.90
N PRO A 286 4.32 22.98 1.20
CA PRO A 286 3.85 22.34 -0.03
C PRO A 286 2.54 21.58 0.21
N PRO A 287 1.57 21.62 -0.72
CA PRO A 287 0.27 20.94 -0.56
C PRO A 287 0.38 19.46 -0.18
N ALA A 288 1.43 18.78 -0.65
CA ALA A 288 1.68 17.37 -0.34
C ALA A 288 2.07 17.13 1.15
N ALA A 289 2.37 18.16 1.94
CA ALA A 289 2.65 18.02 3.37
C ALA A 289 1.37 17.92 4.21
N TYR A 290 0.27 18.51 3.72
CA TYR A 290 -0.98 18.54 4.47
C TYR A 290 -1.67 17.18 4.49
N PRO A 291 -2.21 16.75 5.64
CA PRO A 291 -3.08 15.59 5.73
C PRO A 291 -4.29 15.68 4.79
N ASP A 292 -4.71 14.54 4.25
CA ASP A 292 -5.92 14.39 3.44
C ASP A 292 -6.87 13.33 4.04
N ILE A 293 -8.12 13.30 3.59
CA ILE A 293 -9.08 12.28 3.97
C ILE A 293 -8.73 10.98 3.24
N GLU A 294 -8.30 9.97 3.98
CA GLU A 294 -7.95 8.65 3.43
C GLU A 294 -9.15 7.69 3.49
N LEU A 295 -10.08 7.77 2.52
CA LEU A 295 -11.21 6.86 2.34
C LEU A 295 -11.26 6.32 0.92
N ARG A 296 -11.62 5.05 0.76
CA ARG A 296 -11.86 4.49 -0.58
C ARG A 296 -13.00 5.24 -1.28
N GLY A 297 -12.76 5.71 -2.50
CA GLY A 297 -13.72 6.47 -3.30
C GLY A 297 -13.56 7.99 -3.19
N ILE A 298 -12.69 8.47 -2.30
CA ILE A 298 -12.24 9.87 -2.25
C ILE A 298 -10.82 9.93 -2.82
N GLY A 299 -10.58 10.78 -3.80
CA GLY A 299 -9.27 10.98 -4.41
C GLY A 299 -8.28 11.60 -3.44
N ARG A 300 -7.02 11.23 -3.56
CA ARG A 300 -5.94 11.82 -2.76
C ARG A 300 -5.89 13.33 -2.94
N ASN A 301 -5.58 14.04 -1.88
CA ASN A 301 -5.49 15.51 -1.80
C ASN A 301 -6.80 16.25 -2.11
N ARG A 302 -7.93 15.57 -2.26
CA ARG A 302 -9.23 16.19 -2.55
C ARG A 302 -9.69 17.10 -1.39
N TYR A 303 -9.59 16.60 -0.18
CA TYR A 303 -9.98 17.29 1.04
C TYR A 303 -8.80 17.27 2.01
N GLN A 304 -8.13 18.41 2.13
CA GLN A 304 -6.94 18.61 2.95
C GLN A 304 -7.19 19.63 4.04
N GLY A 305 -6.47 19.52 5.14
CA GLY A 305 -6.44 20.48 6.24
C GLY A 305 -5.28 20.18 7.17
N THR A 306 -5.05 21.01 8.16
CA THR A 306 -4.04 20.72 9.19
C THR A 306 -4.49 19.58 10.10
N SER A 307 -5.79 19.25 10.13
CA SER A 307 -6.36 18.10 10.83
C SER A 307 -7.36 17.37 9.96
N THR A 308 -7.23 16.05 9.90
CA THR A 308 -8.17 15.18 9.20
C THR A 308 -8.55 13.99 10.07
N ALA A 309 -9.80 13.57 9.97
CA ALA A 309 -10.27 12.35 10.62
C ALA A 309 -11.20 11.57 9.69
N SER A 310 -11.16 10.24 9.78
CA SER A 310 -12.08 9.39 9.01
C SER A 310 -12.40 8.10 9.75
N VAL A 311 -13.58 7.56 9.46
CA VAL A 311 -14.02 6.24 9.91
C VAL A 311 -14.58 5.49 8.72
N GLU A 312 -14.11 4.27 8.49
CA GLU A 312 -14.62 3.36 7.46
C GLU A 312 -15.04 2.03 8.10
N THR A 313 -16.18 1.51 7.69
CA THR A 313 -16.68 0.20 8.11
C THR A 313 -16.81 -0.73 6.92
N GLN A 314 -16.55 -2.01 7.13
CA GLN A 314 -16.69 -3.04 6.11
C GLN A 314 -17.35 -4.30 6.69
N VAL A 315 -18.29 -4.85 5.94
CA VAL A 315 -18.86 -6.17 6.20
C VAL A 315 -18.53 -7.08 5.02
N THR A 316 -17.98 -8.25 5.32
CA THR A 316 -17.54 -9.22 4.33
C THR A 316 -18.33 -10.52 4.47
N TYR A 317 -18.91 -10.99 3.37
CA TYR A 317 -19.61 -12.29 3.27
C TYR A 317 -18.74 -13.29 2.53
N LYS A 318 -18.51 -14.46 3.13
CA LYS A 318 -17.79 -15.60 2.54
C LYS A 318 -18.75 -16.45 1.72
N ILE A 319 -18.80 -16.25 0.41
CA ILE A 319 -19.63 -17.01 -0.52
C ILE A 319 -19.18 -18.46 -0.55
N THR A 320 -17.86 -18.67 -0.62
CA THR A 320 -17.18 -19.97 -0.56
C THR A 320 -15.88 -19.85 0.22
N ASN A 321 -15.10 -20.92 0.37
CA ASN A 321 -13.74 -20.79 0.92
C ASN A 321 -12.82 -19.90 0.09
N ARG A 322 -13.10 -19.79 -1.23
CA ARG A 322 -12.28 -19.04 -2.19
C ARG A 322 -12.80 -17.62 -2.43
N TRP A 323 -14.11 -17.46 -2.53
CA TRP A 323 -14.76 -16.22 -2.89
C TRP A 323 -15.39 -15.54 -1.69
N SER A 324 -15.17 -14.25 -1.56
CA SER A 324 -15.89 -13.38 -0.64
C SER A 324 -16.25 -12.07 -1.32
N THR A 325 -17.33 -11.46 -0.85
CA THR A 325 -17.76 -10.11 -1.25
C THR A 325 -17.87 -9.22 -0.02
N SER A 326 -17.69 -7.93 -0.19
CA SER A 326 -17.78 -6.95 0.88
C SER A 326 -18.61 -5.75 0.48
N LEU A 327 -19.26 -5.15 1.48
CA LEU A 327 -19.83 -3.81 1.42
C LEU A 327 -19.08 -2.94 2.41
N PHE A 328 -18.81 -1.70 2.05
CA PHE A 328 -18.12 -0.75 2.92
C PHE A 328 -18.68 0.67 2.74
N GLY A 329 -18.46 1.47 3.74
CA GLY A 329 -18.77 2.88 3.72
C GLY A 329 -18.07 3.62 4.83
N GLY A 330 -17.81 4.89 4.61
CA GLY A 330 -17.07 5.73 5.53
C GLY A 330 -17.49 7.19 5.46
N VAL A 331 -17.03 7.92 6.46
CA VAL A 331 -17.16 9.37 6.59
C VAL A 331 -15.82 9.94 7.00
N GLY A 332 -15.45 11.06 6.40
CA GLY A 332 -14.24 11.82 6.72
C GLY A 332 -14.53 13.32 6.86
N SER A 333 -13.63 14.02 7.52
CA SER A 333 -13.63 15.47 7.69
C SER A 333 -12.21 15.99 7.63
N ALA A 334 -12.00 17.16 7.02
CA ALA A 334 -10.74 17.87 6.93
C ALA A 334 -10.94 19.33 7.33
N THR A 335 -10.08 19.85 8.21
CA THR A 335 -10.22 21.24 8.72
C THR A 335 -8.89 21.78 9.20
N ASP A 336 -8.78 23.10 9.29
CA ASP A 336 -7.63 23.76 9.91
C ASP A 336 -7.79 23.96 11.43
N ALA A 337 -8.99 23.71 11.98
CA ALA A 337 -9.25 23.78 13.42
C ALA A 337 -9.78 22.42 13.92
N THR A 338 -9.01 21.74 14.75
CA THR A 338 -9.33 20.37 15.21
C THR A 338 -10.71 20.24 15.88
N ASP A 339 -11.18 21.27 16.56
CA ASP A 339 -12.48 21.30 17.21
C ASP A 339 -13.66 21.43 16.21
N GLU A 340 -13.38 21.69 14.93
CA GLU A 340 -14.39 21.77 13.85
C GLU A 340 -14.59 20.45 13.11
N LEU A 341 -13.76 19.43 13.38
CA LEU A 341 -13.91 18.12 12.76
C LEU A 341 -15.34 17.57 12.93
N PHE A 342 -15.92 17.13 11.81
CA PHE A 342 -17.28 16.60 11.70
C PHE A 342 -18.41 17.56 12.09
N LYS A 343 -18.18 18.87 12.24
CA LYS A 343 -19.25 19.83 12.44
C LYS A 343 -19.97 20.14 11.12
N ASP A 344 -19.32 20.81 10.21
CA ASP A 344 -19.94 21.30 8.96
C ASP A 344 -19.35 20.61 7.72
N ASP A 345 -18.11 20.12 7.79
CA ASP A 345 -17.42 19.48 6.68
C ASP A 345 -17.39 17.95 6.86
N ARG A 346 -18.23 17.24 6.10
CA ARG A 346 -18.37 15.78 6.13
C ARG A 346 -18.44 15.23 4.73
N HIS A 347 -17.51 14.36 4.40
CA HIS A 347 -17.42 13.70 3.11
C HIS A 347 -17.68 12.21 3.27
N TYR A 348 -18.59 11.68 2.45
CA TYR A 348 -19.02 10.29 2.53
C TYR A 348 -18.48 9.49 1.36
N SER A 349 -18.17 8.23 1.62
CA SER A 349 -17.87 7.26 0.56
C SER A 349 -18.50 5.91 0.87
N TYR A 350 -18.78 5.14 -0.18
CA TYR A 350 -19.30 3.78 -0.07
C TYR A 350 -18.90 2.95 -1.28
N GLY A 351 -18.96 1.63 -1.12
CA GLY A 351 -18.60 0.75 -2.20
C GLY A 351 -18.81 -0.72 -1.91
N THR A 352 -18.42 -1.52 -2.85
CA THR A 352 -18.47 -2.98 -2.78
C THR A 352 -17.19 -3.59 -3.33
N GLY A 353 -16.87 -4.80 -2.90
CA GLY A 353 -15.68 -5.51 -3.35
C GLY A 353 -15.88 -7.01 -3.46
N VAL A 354 -15.04 -7.63 -4.28
CA VAL A 354 -14.97 -9.09 -4.44
C VAL A 354 -13.54 -9.53 -4.26
N ARG A 355 -13.31 -10.63 -3.52
CA ARG A 355 -11.99 -11.21 -3.25
C ARG A 355 -11.95 -12.68 -3.63
N TYR A 356 -10.81 -13.09 -4.15
CA TYR A 356 -10.48 -14.48 -4.41
C TYR A 356 -9.23 -14.90 -3.63
N LEU A 357 -9.26 -16.04 -2.96
CA LEU A 357 -8.12 -16.61 -2.24
C LEU A 357 -7.17 -17.27 -3.25
N ILE A 358 -6.23 -16.49 -3.77
CA ILE A 358 -5.35 -16.87 -4.88
C ILE A 358 -4.18 -17.77 -4.43
N ALA A 359 -3.76 -17.68 -3.17
CA ALA A 359 -2.71 -18.53 -2.61
C ALA A 359 -3.09 -18.96 -1.18
N ARG A 360 -3.78 -20.11 -1.09
CA ARG A 360 -4.36 -20.61 0.16
C ARG A 360 -3.32 -20.87 1.24
N ARG A 361 -2.16 -21.41 0.88
CA ARG A 361 -1.05 -21.66 1.83
C ARG A 361 -0.60 -20.40 2.57
N TYR A 362 -0.73 -19.26 1.94
CA TYR A 362 -0.30 -17.95 2.47
C TYR A 362 -1.48 -17.13 3.00
N GLY A 363 -2.72 -17.56 2.76
CA GLY A 363 -3.91 -16.78 3.04
C GLY A 363 -4.04 -15.53 2.17
N LEU A 364 -3.35 -15.51 1.01
CA LEU A 364 -3.30 -14.36 0.13
C LEU A 364 -4.59 -14.27 -0.69
N ARG A 365 -5.28 -13.15 -0.54
CA ARG A 365 -6.47 -12.80 -1.33
C ARG A 365 -6.15 -11.64 -2.24
N VAL A 366 -6.72 -11.66 -3.43
CA VAL A 366 -6.70 -10.57 -4.40
C VAL A 366 -8.12 -10.26 -4.84
N GLY A 367 -8.36 -9.03 -5.25
CA GLY A 367 -9.69 -8.67 -5.69
C GLY A 367 -9.82 -7.24 -6.17
N ILE A 368 -11.07 -6.85 -6.36
CA ILE A 368 -11.43 -5.54 -6.88
C ILE A 368 -12.46 -4.92 -5.96
N ASP A 369 -12.26 -3.64 -5.64
CA ASP A 369 -13.25 -2.76 -5.00
C ASP A 369 -13.69 -1.69 -6.00
N ILE A 370 -14.98 -1.39 -5.98
CA ILE A 370 -15.56 -0.23 -6.66
C ILE A 370 -16.10 0.68 -5.57
N ALA A 371 -15.66 1.91 -5.57
CA ALA A 371 -16.02 2.90 -4.57
C ALA A 371 -16.48 4.20 -5.23
N LYS A 372 -17.32 4.94 -4.52
CA LYS A 372 -17.84 6.22 -4.93
C LYS A 372 -17.96 7.16 -3.73
N SER A 373 -17.66 8.45 -3.96
CA SER A 373 -18.01 9.58 -3.12
C SER A 373 -18.95 10.54 -3.90
N GLU A 374 -19.13 11.75 -3.42
CA GLU A 374 -19.88 12.79 -4.12
C GLU A 374 -19.19 13.18 -5.44
N GLU A 375 -17.86 13.37 -5.41
CA GLU A 375 -17.09 13.89 -6.52
C GLU A 375 -16.35 12.80 -7.30
N ASP A 376 -15.95 11.72 -6.64
CA ASP A 376 -15.02 10.75 -7.22
C ASP A 376 -15.64 9.35 -7.37
N ARG A 377 -15.08 8.59 -8.32
CA ARG A 377 -15.31 7.15 -8.49
C ARG A 377 -13.97 6.48 -8.71
N ALA A 378 -13.77 5.35 -8.04
CA ALA A 378 -12.53 4.61 -8.14
C ALA A 378 -12.76 3.11 -8.21
N VAL A 379 -11.86 2.42 -8.89
CA VAL A 379 -11.79 0.96 -8.91
C VAL A 379 -10.41 0.59 -8.36
N TYR A 380 -10.35 -0.17 -7.29
CA TYR A 380 -9.11 -0.57 -6.65
C TYR A 380 -8.82 -2.05 -6.85
N PHE A 381 -7.60 -2.36 -7.28
CA PHE A 381 -7.09 -3.72 -7.20
C PHE A 381 -6.46 -3.93 -5.82
N GLN A 382 -7.01 -4.84 -5.07
CA GLN A 382 -6.69 -5.04 -3.68
C GLN A 382 -5.98 -6.37 -3.43
N VAL A 383 -5.01 -6.33 -2.52
CA VAL A 383 -4.38 -7.50 -1.93
C VAL A 383 -4.67 -7.51 -0.44
N GLY A 384 -5.25 -8.59 0.06
CA GLY A 384 -5.69 -8.66 1.45
C GLY A 384 -7.17 -8.30 1.65
N THR A 385 -7.50 -7.62 2.75
CA THR A 385 -8.89 -7.27 3.14
C THR A 385 -9.46 -6.07 2.39
N GLY A 386 -8.61 -5.14 2.01
CA GLY A 386 -9.01 -3.88 1.38
C GLY A 386 -9.33 -2.74 2.37
N ILE A 387 -9.33 -2.98 3.69
CA ILE A 387 -9.58 -1.96 4.72
C ILE A 387 -8.35 -1.75 5.60
#